data_eefcce2a9895a237d38039dc5d842c28
#
_entry.id   eefcce2a9895a237d38039dc5d842c28
#
_cell.length_a   1.000
_cell.length_b   1.000
_cell.length_c   1.000
_cell.angle_alpha   90.00
_cell.angle_beta   90.00
_cell.angle_gamma   90.00
#
_symmetry.space_group_name_H-M   'P 1'
#
loop_
_entity.id
_entity.type
_entity.pdbx_description
1 polymer ?
#
loop_
_entity_poly.entity_id
_entity_poly.type
_entity_poly.pdbx_seq_one_letter_code
_entity_poly.pdbx_strand_id
1 'polypeptide(L)'
;MXKKQASPNFKPAGKSIEERPDVINLRLENGHYEIDTVLLTKIKNYCLLVLTDRRSRHQIIRLIPNKTAESVNQALTLLLGEHRILSITADNGSEFKRLSEVFPEEHIYYAHAYSSWERGSNENHNRLIRRWLPKGTKKTTPKEVAFIENWINNYPKKCLDYKSPSEFLLGG
;
A
#
# COMPACT_ATOMS: atom_id res chain seq x y z
N MET A 1 -25.91 -4.38 24.63
CA MET A 1 -25.40 -4.46 24.41
C MET A 1 -24.25 -4.38 24.27
N UNK A 2 -23.61 -4.78 24.44
CA UNK A 2 -23.23 -4.70 24.39
C UNK A 2 -22.78 -4.51 24.00
N LYS A 3 -22.47 -3.65 23.72
CA LYS A 3 -21.82 -3.24 22.84
C LYS A 3 -20.55 -3.82 22.84
N LYS A 4 -20.26 -4.48 21.95
CA LYS A 4 -19.09 -5.12 21.94
C LYS A 4 -18.02 -4.17 21.73
N GLN A 5 -17.19 -4.04 22.68
CA GLN A 5 -16.16 -3.18 22.55
C GLN A 5 -15.03 -3.84 21.94
N ALA A 6 -14.24 -3.18 21.19
CA ALA A 6 -13.03 -3.71 20.65
C ALA A 6 -12.14 -4.05 21.81
N SER A 7 -11.46 -5.13 21.72
CA SER A 7 -10.56 -5.52 22.78
C SER A 7 -9.52 -4.44 22.96
N PRO A 8 -9.32 -3.98 24.17
CA PRO A 8 -8.32 -2.95 24.39
C PRO A 8 -6.91 -3.44 24.10
N ASN A 9 -6.72 -4.75 24.08
CA ASN A 9 -5.41 -5.27 23.83
C ASN A 9 -5.15 -5.59 22.37
N PHE A 10 -6.18 -5.43 21.54
CA PHE A 10 -6.00 -5.78 20.17
C PHE A 10 -5.50 -4.59 19.39
N LYS A 11 -4.20 -4.46 19.31
CA LYS A 11 -3.58 -3.40 18.58
C LYS A 11 -2.64 -3.99 17.58
N PRO A 12 -2.52 -3.36 16.40
CA PRO A 12 -1.53 -3.82 15.45
C PRO A 12 -0.14 -3.69 16.08
N ALA A 13 0.74 -4.61 15.79
CA ALA A 13 2.10 -4.50 16.23
C ALA A 13 2.84 -3.57 15.28
N GLY A 14 3.22 -2.44 15.77
CA GLY A 14 3.88 -1.40 14.99
C GLY A 14 3.78 -0.10 15.74
N LYS A 15 4.32 0.94 15.15
CA LYS A 15 4.37 2.24 15.78
C LYS A 15 3.25 3.15 15.28
N SER A 16 2.91 4.15 16.09
CA SER A 16 1.99 5.17 15.63
C SER A 16 2.69 6.00 14.54
N ILE A 17 1.90 6.53 13.61
CA ILE A 17 2.44 7.38 12.58
C ILE A 17 3.14 8.60 13.16
N GLU A 18 2.79 8.98 14.38
CA GLU A 18 3.45 10.09 15.07
C GLU A 18 4.92 9.83 15.28
N GLU A 19 5.32 8.57 15.33
CA GLU A 19 6.71 8.20 15.55
C GLU A 19 7.50 8.06 14.26
N ARG A 20 6.85 8.32 13.12
CA ARG A 20 7.51 8.15 11.84
C ARG A 20 8.58 9.24 11.65
N PRO A 21 9.82 8.85 11.35
CA PRO A 21 10.91 9.82 11.27
C PRO A 21 10.76 10.79 10.10
N ASP A 22 11.43 11.92 10.22
CA ASP A 22 11.38 12.94 9.19
C ASP A 22 11.88 12.48 7.84
N VAL A 23 12.84 11.57 7.81
CA VAL A 23 13.35 11.09 6.53
C VAL A 23 12.22 10.46 5.72
N ILE A 24 11.23 9.89 6.41
CA ILE A 24 10.07 9.32 5.75
C ILE A 24 9.03 10.41 5.46
N ASN A 25 8.74 11.22 6.48
CA ASN A 25 7.71 12.25 6.36
C ASN A 25 8.03 13.24 5.24
N LEU A 26 9.29 13.60 5.09
CA LEU A 26 9.71 14.58 4.10
C LEU A 26 10.08 13.96 2.77
N ARG A 27 9.88 12.65 2.64
CA ARG A 27 10.09 11.94 1.37
C ARG A 27 11.52 12.06 0.86
N LEU A 28 12.48 11.90 1.77
CA LEU A 28 13.88 12.09 1.42
C LEU A 28 14.61 10.83 0.98
N GLU A 29 13.97 9.68 1.14
CA GLU A 29 14.61 8.40 0.88
C GLU A 29 13.66 7.43 0.22
N ASN A 30 14.12 6.71 -0.78
CA ASN A 30 13.31 5.67 -1.42
C ASN A 30 13.20 4.46 -0.51
N GLY A 31 12.16 3.70 -0.68
CA GLY A 31 11.99 2.45 0.06
C GLY A 31 10.94 2.53 1.17
N HIS A 32 10.35 3.69 1.37
CA HIS A 32 9.32 3.86 2.39
C HIS A 32 7.95 3.87 1.73
N TYR A 33 7.21 2.78 1.92
CA TYR A 33 5.98 2.54 1.18
C TYR A 33 4.74 2.74 2.01
N GLU A 34 3.68 3.18 1.35
CA GLU A 34 2.34 3.18 1.93
C GLU A 34 1.63 1.96 1.35
N ILE A 35 0.99 1.17 2.19
CA ILE A 35 0.30 -0.02 1.74
C ILE A 35 -1.22 0.21 1.77
N ASP A 36 -1.90 -0.30 0.76
CA ASP A 36 -3.32 -0.09 0.63
C ASP A 36 -3.93 -1.26 -0.14
N THR A 37 -5.23 -1.39 -0.09
CA THR A 37 -5.94 -2.35 -0.92
C THR A 37 -6.93 -1.59 -1.79
N VAL A 38 -7.12 -2.07 -3.01
CA VAL A 38 -8.09 -1.50 -3.93
C VAL A 38 -9.12 -2.57 -4.24
N LEU A 39 -10.31 -2.40 -3.70
CA LEU A 39 -11.35 -3.40 -3.85
C LEU A 39 -11.92 -3.34 -5.26
N LEU A 40 -11.91 -4.46 -5.97
CA LEU A 40 -12.45 -4.52 -7.32
C LEU A 40 -13.93 -4.83 -7.32
N THR A 41 -14.33 -5.82 -6.53
CA THR A 41 -15.73 -6.13 -6.37
C THR A 41 -15.93 -6.59 -4.94
N LYS A 42 -17.10 -6.31 -4.39
CA LYS A 42 -17.40 -6.71 -3.03
C LYS A 42 -17.64 -8.20 -2.90
N ILE A 43 -17.91 -8.85 -4.01
CA ILE A 43 -18.10 -10.30 -3.97
C ILE A 43 -16.73 -10.91 -3.68
N LYS A 44 -16.64 -11.63 -2.57
CA LYS A 44 -15.40 -12.30 -2.15
C LYS A 44 -14.24 -11.34 -1.88
N ASN A 45 -14.54 -10.06 -1.74
CA ASN A 45 -13.50 -9.06 -1.42
C ASN A 45 -12.32 -9.11 -2.38
N TYR A 46 -12.59 -9.39 -3.65
CA TYR A 46 -11.58 -9.49 -4.69
C TYR A 46 -10.85 -8.15 -4.82
N CYS A 47 -9.55 -8.14 -4.71
CA CYS A 47 -8.87 -6.86 -4.64
C CYS A 47 -7.41 -6.90 -5.04
N LEU A 48 -6.83 -5.69 -5.12
CA LEU A 48 -5.42 -5.53 -5.37
C LEU A 48 -4.73 -5.07 -4.09
N LEU A 49 -3.52 -5.53 -3.90
CA LEU A 49 -2.64 -5.01 -2.87
C LEU A 49 -1.73 -4.01 -3.55
N VAL A 50 -1.63 -2.80 -3.02
CA VAL A 50 -0.86 -1.74 -3.63
C VAL A 50 0.11 -1.15 -2.62
N LEU A 51 1.39 -1.10 -2.98
CA LEU A 51 2.39 -0.41 -2.16
C LEU A 51 2.93 0.73 -3.00
N THR A 52 2.97 1.93 -2.43
CA THR A 52 3.45 3.11 -3.14
C THR A 52 4.60 3.74 -2.38
N ASP A 53 5.74 3.88 -3.06
CA ASP A 53 6.90 4.53 -2.48
C ASP A 53 6.59 6.01 -2.32
N ARG A 54 6.78 6.52 -1.11
CA ARG A 54 6.45 7.91 -0.83
C ARG A 54 7.28 8.92 -1.63
N ARG A 55 8.54 8.58 -1.90
CA ARG A 55 9.41 9.52 -2.59
C ARG A 55 9.29 9.42 -4.11
N SER A 56 9.43 8.23 -4.66
CA SER A 56 9.42 8.06 -6.11
C SER A 56 8.04 7.87 -6.70
N ARG A 57 7.06 7.59 -5.88
CA ARG A 57 5.70 7.26 -6.29
C ARG A 57 5.62 5.93 -7.04
N HIS A 58 6.69 5.15 -7.02
CA HIS A 58 6.71 3.84 -7.67
C HIS A 58 5.68 2.93 -6.99
N GLN A 59 4.90 2.23 -7.78
CA GLN A 59 3.89 1.34 -7.23
C GLN A 59 4.22 -0.12 -7.47
N ILE A 60 3.92 -0.94 -6.49
CA ILE A 60 3.97 -2.39 -6.60
C ILE A 60 2.53 -2.85 -6.45
N ILE A 61 2.01 -3.57 -7.42
CA ILE A 61 0.61 -3.96 -7.43
C ILE A 61 0.49 -5.47 -7.59
N ARG A 62 -0.30 -6.09 -6.71
CA ARG A 62 -0.50 -7.54 -6.79
C ARG A 62 -1.96 -7.89 -6.63
N LEU A 63 -2.41 -8.86 -7.40
CA LEU A 63 -3.77 -9.36 -7.27
C LEU A 63 -3.82 -10.33 -6.11
N ILE A 64 -4.75 -10.12 -5.19
CA ILE A 64 -4.91 -11.05 -4.06
C ILE A 64 -6.35 -11.53 -4.01
N PRO A 65 -6.55 -12.76 -3.53
CA PRO A 65 -7.89 -13.36 -3.62
C PRO A 65 -8.94 -12.70 -2.75
N ASN A 66 -8.52 -12.08 -1.66
CA ASN A 66 -9.48 -11.42 -0.80
C ASN A 66 -8.76 -10.43 0.11
N LYS A 67 -9.55 -9.60 0.77
CA LYS A 67 -9.02 -8.53 1.61
C LYS A 67 -8.88 -9.04 3.04
N THR A 68 -7.90 -9.91 3.26
CA THR A 68 -7.66 -10.48 4.59
C THR A 68 -6.20 -10.32 4.95
N ALA A 69 -5.92 -10.39 6.25
CA ALA A 69 -4.53 -10.31 6.72
C ALA A 69 -3.71 -11.44 6.14
N GLU A 70 -4.29 -12.61 6.01
CA GLU A 70 -3.56 -13.74 5.48
C GLU A 70 -3.16 -13.53 4.03
N SER A 71 -4.10 -13.04 3.20
CA SER A 71 -3.79 -12.80 1.80
C SER A 71 -2.77 -11.69 1.63
N VAL A 72 -2.91 -10.63 2.44
CA VAL A 72 -1.95 -9.54 2.40
C VAL A 72 -0.56 -10.05 2.76
N ASN A 73 -0.45 -10.82 3.83
CA ASN A 73 0.85 -11.28 4.28
C ASN A 73 1.50 -12.27 3.34
N GLN A 74 0.70 -13.11 2.69
CA GLN A 74 1.25 -14.01 1.70
C GLN A 74 1.86 -13.24 0.53
N ALA A 75 1.14 -12.24 0.05
CA ALA A 75 1.65 -11.44 -1.06
C ALA A 75 2.87 -10.63 -0.63
N LEU A 76 2.82 -10.06 0.56
CA LEU A 76 3.92 -9.24 1.04
C LEU A 76 5.20 -10.06 1.22
N THR A 77 5.07 -11.29 1.70
CA THR A 77 6.23 -12.15 1.84
C THR A 77 6.96 -12.33 0.50
N LEU A 78 6.19 -12.55 -0.56
CA LEU A 78 6.80 -12.69 -1.88
C LEU A 78 7.42 -11.39 -2.36
N LEU A 79 6.76 -10.27 -2.11
CA LEU A 79 7.28 -8.98 -2.52
C LEU A 79 8.60 -8.65 -1.85
N LEU A 80 8.74 -9.03 -0.60
CA LEU A 80 9.96 -8.72 0.14
C LEU A 80 11.18 -9.43 -0.41
N GLY A 81 10.96 -10.51 -1.14
CA GLY A 81 12.05 -11.17 -1.84
C GLY A 81 12.43 -10.52 -3.15
N GLU A 82 11.59 -9.59 -3.62
CA GLU A 82 11.81 -8.96 -4.93
C GLU A 82 12.13 -7.48 -4.84
N HIS A 83 11.76 -6.83 -3.76
CA HIS A 83 11.89 -5.38 -3.64
C HIS A 83 12.49 -4.99 -2.31
N ARG A 84 13.26 -3.90 -2.32
CA ARG A 84 13.83 -3.37 -1.11
C ARG A 84 12.81 -2.45 -0.45
N ILE A 85 12.27 -2.88 0.65
CA ILE A 85 11.26 -2.13 1.38
C ILE A 85 11.79 -1.83 2.77
N LEU A 86 11.95 -0.54 3.08
CA LEU A 86 12.53 -0.10 4.34
C LEU A 86 11.49 0.13 5.42
N SER A 87 10.32 0.58 5.05
CA SER A 87 9.24 0.76 6.02
C SER A 87 7.91 0.66 5.32
N ILE A 88 6.87 0.40 6.12
CA ILE A 88 5.51 0.33 5.60
C ILE A 88 4.63 1.18 6.51
N THR A 89 3.82 2.04 5.90
CA THR A 89 2.80 2.79 6.61
C THR A 89 1.43 2.30 6.16
N ALA A 90 0.56 1.97 7.10
CA ALA A 90 -0.74 1.40 6.82
C ALA A 90 -1.83 2.15 7.58
N ASP A 91 -3.08 1.95 7.14
CA ASP A 91 -4.19 2.43 7.93
C ASP A 91 -4.56 1.34 8.94
N ASN A 92 -5.65 1.53 9.67
CA ASN A 92 -6.06 0.60 10.70
C ASN A 92 -7.01 -0.49 10.22
N GLY A 93 -7.01 -0.78 8.93
CA GLY A 93 -7.83 -1.86 8.39
C GLY A 93 -7.43 -3.20 8.96
N SER A 94 -8.39 -4.09 9.10
CA SER A 94 -8.09 -5.39 9.69
C SER A 94 -7.13 -6.20 8.84
N GLU A 95 -7.08 -5.93 7.54
CA GLU A 95 -6.17 -6.66 6.66
C GLU A 95 -4.72 -6.31 6.92
N PHE A 96 -4.44 -5.21 7.64
CA PHE A 96 -3.07 -4.80 7.92
C PHE A 96 -2.64 -5.02 9.36
N LYS A 97 -3.46 -5.69 10.15
CA LYS A 97 -3.13 -5.81 11.57
C LYS A 97 -2.08 -6.83 11.91
N ARG A 98 -1.72 -7.67 10.97
CA ARG A 98 -0.75 -8.71 11.23
C ARG A 98 0.53 -8.56 10.40
N LEU A 99 0.81 -7.34 9.94
CA LEU A 99 2.01 -7.12 9.14
C LEU A 99 3.30 -7.50 9.87
N SER A 100 3.31 -7.40 11.18
CA SER A 100 4.51 -7.72 11.95
C SER A 100 4.88 -9.18 11.90
N GLU A 101 3.99 -10.04 11.42
CA GLU A 101 4.32 -11.44 11.26
C GLU A 101 5.29 -11.66 10.11
N VAL A 102 5.36 -10.71 9.17
CA VAL A 102 6.22 -10.86 7.99
C VAL A 102 7.19 -9.70 7.78
N PHE A 103 7.07 -8.64 8.56
CA PHE A 103 7.90 -7.45 8.36
C PHE A 103 8.30 -6.90 9.74
N PRO A 104 9.51 -6.32 9.89
CA PRO A 104 9.95 -5.86 11.21
C PRO A 104 9.01 -4.83 11.81
N GLU A 105 8.58 -5.11 13.01
CA GLU A 105 7.61 -4.29 13.70
C GLU A 105 8.07 -2.84 13.87
N GLU A 106 9.37 -2.64 14.10
CA GLU A 106 9.89 -1.30 14.32
C GLU A 106 9.87 -0.44 13.06
N HIS A 107 9.57 -1.03 11.92
CA HIS A 107 9.49 -0.28 10.67
C HIS A 107 8.08 -0.25 10.10
N ILE A 108 7.08 -0.55 10.93
CA ILE A 108 5.68 -0.48 10.55
C ILE A 108 5.05 0.70 11.28
N TYR A 109 4.35 1.55 10.54
CA TYR A 109 3.67 2.72 11.11
C TYR A 109 2.21 2.68 10.76
N TYR A 110 1.36 2.97 11.74
CA TYR A 110 -0.09 2.97 11.53
C TYR A 110 -0.66 4.36 11.67
N ALA A 111 -1.45 4.76 10.68
CA ALA A 111 -2.15 6.04 10.72
C ALA A 111 -3.25 5.98 11.76
N HIS A 112 -3.63 7.15 12.27
CA HIS A 112 -4.74 7.22 13.20
C HIS A 112 -6.03 6.87 12.46
N ALA A 113 -6.99 6.34 13.19
CA ALA A 113 -8.27 5.99 12.60
C ALA A 113 -8.90 7.22 11.96
N TYR A 114 -9.51 7.03 10.81
CA TYR A 114 -10.20 8.09 10.08
C TYR A 114 -9.32 9.26 9.69
N SER A 115 -8.03 9.03 9.56
CA SER A 115 -7.09 10.08 9.20
C SER A 115 -6.30 9.65 7.98
N SER A 116 -7.00 9.34 6.90
CA SER A 116 -6.32 8.83 5.71
C SER A 116 -5.32 9.81 5.13
N TRP A 117 -5.51 11.12 5.36
CA TRP A 117 -4.56 12.09 4.84
C TRP A 117 -3.17 11.93 5.44
N GLU A 118 -3.07 11.26 6.58
CA GLU A 118 -1.77 11.09 7.22
C GLU A 118 -0.84 10.19 6.42
N ARG A 119 -1.40 9.33 5.60
CA ARG A 119 -0.55 8.46 4.80
C ARG A 119 0.07 9.20 3.63
N GLY A 120 -0.69 10.11 3.07
CA GLY A 120 -0.11 11.03 2.11
C GLY A 120 -0.75 11.11 0.76
N SER A 121 -0.67 10.16 -0.07
CA SER A 121 -0.98 10.38 -1.46
C SER A 121 -1.75 9.32 -2.16
N ASN A 122 -2.33 8.43 -1.43
CA ASN A 122 -2.93 7.27 -2.08
C ASN A 122 -4.19 7.56 -2.87
N GLU A 123 -4.87 8.66 -2.60
CA GLU A 123 -6.06 8.95 -3.38
C GLU A 123 -5.76 9.09 -4.85
N ASN A 124 -4.67 9.77 -5.18
CA ASN A 124 -4.30 9.96 -6.56
C ASN A 124 -3.76 8.69 -7.17
N HIS A 125 -3.17 7.83 -6.36
CA HIS A 125 -2.63 6.59 -6.88
C HIS A 125 -3.73 5.73 -7.46
N ASN A 126 -4.83 5.62 -6.74
CA ASN A 126 -5.88 4.71 -7.17
C ASN A 126 -6.59 5.18 -8.42
N ARG A 127 -6.51 6.46 -8.72
CA ARG A 127 -7.17 6.98 -9.90
C ARG A 127 -6.61 6.34 -11.18
N LEU A 128 -5.32 6.15 -11.26
CA LEU A 128 -4.75 5.52 -12.45
C LEU A 128 -5.10 4.04 -12.53
N ILE A 129 -5.14 3.37 -11.38
CA ILE A 129 -5.55 1.97 -11.36
C ILE A 129 -6.99 1.86 -11.84
N ARG A 130 -7.85 2.79 -11.39
CA ARG A 130 -9.27 2.74 -11.73
C ARG A 130 -9.55 3.01 -13.20
N ARG A 131 -8.62 3.61 -13.92
CA ARG A 131 -8.79 3.76 -15.36
C ARG A 131 -8.79 2.40 -16.05
N TRP A 132 -8.03 1.45 -15.52
CA TRP A 132 -7.94 0.12 -16.09
C TRP A 132 -8.90 -0.87 -15.46
N LEU A 133 -9.09 -0.73 -14.16
CA LEU A 133 -9.91 -1.65 -13.38
C LEU A 133 -10.92 -0.85 -12.56
N PRO A 134 -12.02 -0.43 -13.18
CA PRO A 134 -13.01 0.36 -12.44
C PRO A 134 -13.70 -0.47 -11.37
N LYS A 135 -14.37 0.21 -10.46
CA LYS A 135 -15.11 -0.48 -9.41
C LYS A 135 -16.10 -1.44 -10.05
N GLY A 136 -16.22 -2.60 -9.46
CA GLY A 136 -17.11 -3.62 -9.98
C GLY A 136 -16.44 -4.57 -10.95
N THR A 137 -15.15 -4.39 -11.25
CA THR A 137 -14.44 -5.30 -12.12
C THR A 137 -14.52 -6.69 -11.55
N LYS A 138 -15.05 -7.64 -12.30
CA LYS A 138 -15.25 -8.99 -11.81
C LYS A 138 -14.11 -9.93 -12.12
N LYS A 139 -13.25 -9.55 -13.02
CA LYS A 139 -12.20 -10.45 -13.45
C LYS A 139 -10.98 -9.71 -13.93
N THR A 140 -9.85 -10.15 -13.50
CA THR A 140 -8.58 -9.68 -14.03
C THR A 140 -7.58 -10.80 -13.77
N THR A 141 -6.38 -10.66 -14.28
CA THR A 141 -5.36 -11.70 -14.16
C THR A 141 -4.07 -11.10 -13.62
N PRO A 142 -3.19 -11.91 -13.05
CA PRO A 142 -1.89 -11.40 -12.66
C PRO A 142 -1.13 -10.75 -13.81
N LYS A 143 -1.29 -11.26 -15.01
CA LYS A 143 -0.61 -10.70 -16.17
C LYS A 143 -1.13 -9.29 -16.47
N GLU A 144 -2.44 -9.11 -16.40
CA GLU A 144 -3.02 -7.80 -16.62
C GLU A 144 -2.58 -6.83 -15.54
N VAL A 145 -2.53 -7.29 -14.30
CA VAL A 145 -2.11 -6.44 -13.20
C VAL A 145 -0.65 -6.02 -13.38
N ALA A 146 0.19 -6.93 -13.83
CA ALA A 146 1.59 -6.60 -14.10
C ALA A 146 1.71 -5.56 -15.21
N PHE A 147 0.87 -5.65 -16.23
CA PHE A 147 0.85 -4.66 -17.29
C PHE A 147 0.47 -3.29 -16.74
N ILE A 148 -0.54 -3.25 -15.90
CA ILE A 148 -1.01 -1.99 -15.32
C ILE A 148 0.08 -1.38 -14.42
N GLU A 149 0.74 -2.22 -13.63
CA GLU A 149 1.81 -1.75 -12.78
C GLU A 149 2.91 -1.10 -13.61
N ASN A 150 3.29 -1.74 -14.69
CA ASN A 150 4.32 -1.19 -15.56
C ASN A 150 3.86 0.12 -16.20
N TRP A 151 2.60 0.17 -16.63
CA TRP A 151 2.07 1.37 -17.25
C TRP A 151 2.08 2.53 -16.26
N ILE A 152 1.64 2.30 -15.04
CA ILE A 152 1.59 3.35 -14.02
C ILE A 152 3.01 3.84 -13.69
N ASN A 153 3.95 2.92 -13.60
CA ASN A 153 5.31 3.31 -13.23
C ASN A 153 6.05 4.02 -14.35
N ASN A 154 5.49 3.99 -15.54
CA ASN A 154 6.05 4.74 -16.67
C ASN A 154 5.21 5.96 -17.03
N TYR A 155 4.26 6.32 -16.19
CA TYR A 155 3.39 7.45 -16.43
C TYR A 155 3.98 8.71 -15.79
N PRO A 156 4.12 9.81 -16.53
CA PRO A 156 4.72 11.03 -15.98
C PRO A 156 3.89 11.62 -14.84
N LYS A 157 4.57 12.11 -13.82
CA LYS A 157 3.92 12.69 -12.66
C LYS A 157 4.39 14.12 -12.44
N LYS A 158 3.43 15.02 -12.25
CA LYS A 158 3.73 16.40 -12.03
C LYS A 158 4.64 16.59 -10.81
N CYS A 159 4.39 15.87 -9.74
CA CYS A 159 5.19 16.00 -8.53
C CYS A 159 6.63 15.52 -8.69
N LEU A 160 6.92 14.83 -9.78
CA LEU A 160 8.27 14.38 -10.09
C LEU A 160 8.84 15.16 -11.27
N ASP A 161 8.35 16.36 -11.50
CA ASP A 161 8.80 17.20 -12.59
C ASP A 161 8.54 16.53 -13.92
N TYR A 162 7.42 15.85 -14.00
CA TYR A 162 6.97 15.13 -15.19
C TYR A 162 7.81 13.92 -15.58
N LYS A 163 8.64 13.47 -14.66
CA LYS A 163 9.28 12.17 -14.85
C LYS A 163 8.31 11.10 -14.38
N SER A 164 8.46 9.91 -14.94
CA SER A 164 7.70 8.79 -14.42
C SER A 164 8.40 8.27 -13.15
N PRO A 165 7.71 7.48 -12.33
CA PRO A 165 8.36 6.86 -11.18
C PRO A 165 9.60 6.04 -11.57
N SER A 166 9.52 5.30 -12.68
CA SER A 166 10.67 4.52 -13.13
C SER A 166 11.86 5.39 -13.49
N GLU A 167 11.59 6.49 -14.20
CA GLU A 167 12.65 7.43 -14.55
C GLU A 167 13.26 8.05 -13.31
N PHE A 168 12.43 8.39 -12.36
CA PHE A 168 12.88 9.01 -11.13
C PHE A 168 13.83 8.09 -10.36
N LEU A 169 13.46 6.81 -10.28
CA LEU A 169 14.31 5.84 -9.60
C LEU A 169 15.66 5.67 -10.27
N LEU A 170 15.66 5.65 -11.60
CA LEU A 170 16.92 5.46 -12.33
C LEU A 170 17.83 6.67 -12.20
N GLY A 171 17.26 7.84 -12.22
CA GLY A 171 18.07 9.06 -12.20
C GLY A 171 18.35 9.60 -10.83
N GLY A 172 17.65 9.08 -9.89
CA GLY A 172 17.75 9.65 -8.59
C GLY A 172 18.45 8.94 -7.57
#